data_7f212466768bb7658630c94fc77454f1
#
_entry.id   7f212466768bb7658630c94fc77454f1
#
_cell.length_a   1.000
_cell.length_b   1.000
_cell.length_c   1.000
_cell.angle_alpha   90.00
_cell.angle_beta   90.00
_cell.angle_gamma   90.00
#
_symmetry.space_group_name_H-M   'P 1'
#
loop_
_entity.id
_entity.type
_entity.pdbx_description
1 polymer ?
#
loop_
_entity_poly.entity_id
_entity_poly.type
_entity_poly.pdbx_seq_one_letter_code
_entity_poly.pdbx_strand_id
1 'polypeptide(L)'
;MKIKSLLSVLLSLAMVISLFSLAGCGSDKPEKLKPTNDGDTTTTLSGIDEYKGTTVTFATWVDHSKSEAAATWASFTEKYDITIKTVNIGQWNYVNKLSGLVAAGQSPDIIVENGNFPALFPVAQRLDEIKTFDLKDDFWDQNVINYGSINGVPYFINAVNTPWTFRGCILYNKKVFEDNGIKSPMEFYEEDNWTIDTFVECATRVSKLGSDYVGAFVPLENACNIFGVKLVEYKDSKFINNVGNDQVAAACRWLMNGVDSKIFNPIIGNEDFAKFTSGKTGMVAYSDYGLRISGPFRAMDSKDMGYLPMPKVSASDEHYPVSNSLRAYGICKGARNAEAAAYFLRYFLDYENYNKNDVFISEEASDFAFSMNEMNHNPLLGTSNGVLCILDGLSDSAAKYYKTITDSSAAQVATNLKSFSNNIEACVKEANDIIDRVGGNQ
;
A
#
# COMPACT_ATOMS: atom_id res chain seq x y z
N MET A 1 -34.75 7.91 6.92
CA MET A 1 -33.79 8.59 6.08
C MET A 1 -32.35 8.49 6.59
N LYS A 2 -31.97 7.40 7.34
CA LYS A 2 -30.64 7.22 7.97
C LYS A 2 -29.86 5.99 7.44
N ILE A 3 -30.41 5.22 6.50
CA ILE A 3 -29.77 4.00 5.97
C ILE A 3 -28.92 4.28 4.70
N LYS A 4 -29.14 5.40 4.02
CA LYS A 4 -28.43 5.72 2.78
C LYS A 4 -26.98 6.24 3.00
N SER A 5 -26.65 6.78 4.14
CA SER A 5 -25.32 7.32 4.43
C SER A 5 -24.33 6.24 4.89
N LEU A 6 -24.80 5.19 5.57
CA LEU A 6 -23.95 4.05 5.96
C LEU A 6 -23.52 3.19 4.74
N LEU A 7 -24.40 3.11 3.73
CA LEU A 7 -24.06 2.40 2.50
C LEU A 7 -22.96 3.11 1.68
N SER A 8 -22.84 4.43 1.77
CA SER A 8 -21.85 5.18 0.97
C SER A 8 -20.41 5.02 1.51
N VAL A 9 -20.23 4.92 2.82
CA VAL A 9 -18.89 4.73 3.42
C VAL A 9 -18.41 3.28 3.26
N LEU A 10 -19.31 2.32 3.33
CA LEU A 10 -19.03 0.91 3.02
C LEU A 10 -18.82 0.68 1.51
N LEU A 11 -19.51 1.44 0.64
CA LEU A 11 -19.31 1.36 -0.82
C LEU A 11 -17.97 1.98 -1.26
N SER A 12 -17.48 3.04 -0.64
CA SER A 12 -16.22 3.66 -1.05
C SER A 12 -15.00 2.77 -0.81
N LEU A 13 -15.05 1.89 0.18
CA LEU A 13 -14.02 0.88 0.40
C LEU A 13 -14.22 -0.39 -0.46
N ALA A 14 -15.46 -0.70 -0.82
CA ALA A 14 -15.82 -1.90 -1.59
C ALA A 14 -15.69 -1.71 -3.13
N MET A 15 -15.73 -0.47 -3.64
CA MET A 15 -15.78 -0.22 -5.09
C MET A 15 -14.44 -0.19 -5.81
N VAL A 16 -13.32 -0.38 -5.13
CA VAL A 16 -12.02 -0.56 -5.82
C VAL A 16 -11.96 -1.90 -6.58
N ILE A 17 -12.90 -2.82 -6.34
CA ILE A 17 -12.86 -4.18 -6.89
C ILE A 17 -13.92 -4.47 -7.96
N SER A 18 -14.94 -3.64 -8.14
CA SER A 18 -16.07 -3.99 -9.02
C SER A 18 -16.05 -3.43 -10.45
N LEU A 19 -14.95 -2.79 -10.90
CA LEU A 19 -14.85 -2.21 -12.26
C LEU A 19 -14.33 -3.17 -13.34
N PHE A 20 -14.23 -4.46 -13.08
CA PHE A 20 -13.78 -5.43 -14.09
C PHE A 20 -14.88 -6.13 -14.90
N SER A 21 -16.14 -5.75 -14.81
CA SER A 21 -17.21 -6.52 -15.45
C SER A 21 -18.05 -5.84 -16.50
N LEU A 22 -17.72 -4.67 -17.02
CA LEU A 22 -18.47 -4.04 -18.12
C LEU A 22 -17.56 -3.35 -19.15
N ALA A 23 -16.86 -4.14 -19.95
CA ALA A 23 -16.48 -3.75 -21.29
C ALA A 23 -16.63 -4.99 -22.19
N GLY A 24 -17.78 -5.09 -22.81
CA GLY A 24 -18.12 -6.14 -23.76
C GLY A 24 -17.57 -5.85 -25.15
N CYS A 25 -17.29 -6.92 -25.87
CA CYS A 25 -17.22 -7.07 -27.31
C CYS A 25 -16.34 -6.11 -28.11
N GLY A 26 -15.11 -6.55 -28.32
CA GLY A 26 -14.30 -6.27 -29.47
C GLY A 26 -13.37 -7.46 -29.66
N SER A 27 -13.62 -8.24 -30.70
CA SER A 27 -12.83 -9.41 -31.08
C SER A 27 -11.53 -8.97 -31.75
N ASP A 28 -10.49 -8.74 -30.93
CA ASP A 28 -9.11 -8.78 -31.42
C ASP A 28 -8.31 -9.62 -30.44
N LYS A 29 -7.76 -10.72 -30.94
CA LYS A 29 -6.85 -11.57 -30.20
C LYS A 29 -5.62 -10.75 -29.82
N PRO A 30 -5.17 -10.74 -28.57
CA PRO A 30 -3.91 -10.12 -28.24
C PRO A 30 -2.79 -10.82 -29.02
N GLU A 31 -2.09 -10.05 -29.83
CA GLU A 31 -0.85 -10.46 -30.46
C GLU A 31 0.12 -10.90 -29.36
N LYS A 32 0.73 -12.08 -29.51
CA LYS A 32 1.73 -12.58 -28.57
C LYS A 32 2.91 -11.60 -28.60
N LEU A 33 3.03 -10.80 -27.55
CA LEU A 33 4.19 -9.97 -27.30
C LEU A 33 5.40 -10.89 -27.16
N LYS A 34 6.34 -10.78 -28.08
CA LYS A 34 7.67 -11.42 -27.96
C LYS A 34 8.46 -10.69 -26.91
N PRO A 35 9.14 -11.39 -25.97
CA PRO A 35 10.07 -10.75 -25.06
C PRO A 35 11.20 -10.11 -25.87
N THR A 36 11.35 -8.80 -25.78
CA THR A 36 12.56 -8.11 -26.23
C THR A 36 13.56 -8.18 -25.08
N ASN A 37 14.29 -9.28 -25.01
CA ASN A 37 15.39 -9.43 -24.06
C ASN A 37 16.70 -9.57 -24.87
N ASP A 38 17.42 -8.46 -25.04
CA ASP A 38 18.84 -8.42 -25.36
C ASP A 38 19.58 -7.95 -24.09
N GLY A 39 19.84 -8.87 -23.19
CA GLY A 39 20.61 -8.62 -21.97
C GLY A 39 20.54 -9.79 -21.02
N ASP A 40 21.37 -10.82 -21.26
CA ASP A 40 21.47 -12.03 -20.42
C ASP A 40 22.22 -11.71 -19.11
N THR A 41 21.48 -11.12 -18.15
CA THR A 41 21.86 -11.12 -16.71
C THR A 41 20.91 -12.01 -15.94
N THR A 42 20.80 -13.27 -16.35
CA THR A 42 20.00 -14.25 -15.65
C THR A 42 20.73 -14.69 -14.38
N THR A 43 20.27 -14.21 -13.23
CA THR A 43 20.55 -14.89 -11.96
C THR A 43 20.01 -16.31 -12.10
N THR A 44 20.89 -17.28 -12.33
CA THR A 44 20.51 -18.68 -12.43
C THR A 44 20.09 -19.12 -11.04
N LEU A 45 18.81 -19.44 -10.85
CA LEU A 45 18.30 -19.98 -9.59
C LEU A 45 18.82 -21.41 -9.43
N SER A 46 19.96 -21.57 -8.75
CA SER A 46 20.62 -22.86 -8.56
C SER A 46 19.72 -23.82 -7.76
N GLY A 47 19.54 -25.04 -8.24
CA GLY A 47 18.74 -26.07 -7.58
C GLY A 47 17.25 -26.07 -7.94
N ILE A 48 16.74 -25.09 -8.68
CA ILE A 48 15.32 -25.01 -9.05
C ILE A 48 14.84 -26.20 -9.92
N ASP A 49 15.75 -26.82 -10.67
CA ASP A 49 15.44 -27.95 -11.54
C ASP A 49 14.85 -29.18 -10.80
N GLU A 50 15.10 -29.29 -9.50
CA GLU A 50 14.54 -30.35 -8.65
C GLU A 50 13.01 -30.25 -8.52
N TYR A 51 12.44 -29.05 -8.82
CA TYR A 51 11.02 -28.77 -8.64
C TYR A 51 10.25 -28.70 -9.97
N LYS A 52 10.84 -29.11 -11.09
CA LYS A 52 10.17 -29.19 -12.39
C LYS A 52 8.89 -30.02 -12.33
N GLY A 53 7.86 -29.61 -13.02
CA GLY A 53 6.55 -30.26 -13.02
C GLY A 53 5.70 -30.01 -11.77
N THR A 54 6.19 -29.26 -10.76
CA THR A 54 5.38 -28.94 -9.57
C THR A 54 4.38 -27.82 -9.84
N THR A 55 3.38 -27.74 -8.97
CA THR A 55 2.43 -26.62 -8.94
C THR A 55 2.55 -25.88 -7.63
N VAL A 56 2.92 -24.61 -7.67
CA VAL A 56 2.90 -23.70 -6.52
C VAL A 56 1.57 -22.95 -6.49
N THR A 57 0.95 -22.87 -5.31
CA THR A 57 -0.32 -22.21 -5.09
C THR A 57 -0.14 -20.88 -4.37
N PHE A 58 -0.71 -19.82 -4.90
CA PHE A 58 -0.59 -18.46 -4.38
C PHE A 58 -1.95 -17.93 -3.93
N ALA A 59 -2.15 -17.79 -2.61
CA ALA A 59 -3.36 -17.23 -2.02
C ALA A 59 -3.37 -15.70 -2.17
N THR A 60 -4.29 -15.19 -2.93
CA THR A 60 -4.42 -13.75 -3.21
C THR A 60 -5.84 -13.41 -3.65
N TRP A 61 -6.20 -12.12 -3.58
CA TRP A 61 -7.45 -11.58 -4.13
C TRP A 61 -7.29 -10.99 -5.54
N VAL A 62 -6.06 -10.94 -6.04
CA VAL A 62 -5.73 -10.43 -7.38
C VAL A 62 -5.62 -11.61 -8.34
N ASP A 63 -6.30 -11.53 -9.48
CA ASP A 63 -6.07 -12.45 -10.59
C ASP A 63 -4.81 -12.00 -11.36
N HIS A 64 -3.65 -12.50 -10.94
CA HIS A 64 -2.37 -12.14 -11.55
C HIS A 64 -2.24 -12.55 -13.02
N SER A 65 -3.08 -13.48 -13.51
CA SER A 65 -3.12 -13.81 -14.93
C SER A 65 -3.66 -12.68 -15.83
N LYS A 66 -4.22 -11.64 -15.21
CA LYS A 66 -4.80 -10.46 -15.87
C LYS A 66 -4.22 -9.15 -15.37
N SER A 67 -3.16 -9.21 -14.57
CA SER A 67 -2.47 -8.05 -14.00
C SER A 67 -1.16 -7.76 -14.73
N GLU A 68 -0.49 -6.70 -14.33
CA GLU A 68 0.87 -6.36 -14.73
C GLU A 68 1.89 -7.49 -14.50
N ALA A 69 1.60 -8.43 -13.61
CA ALA A 69 2.44 -9.58 -13.31
C ALA A 69 2.22 -10.78 -14.25
N ALA A 70 1.24 -10.74 -15.15
CA ALA A 70 0.86 -11.90 -15.98
C ALA A 70 2.02 -12.42 -16.85
N ALA A 71 2.77 -11.51 -17.47
CA ALA A 71 3.92 -11.86 -18.31
C ALA A 71 5.05 -12.50 -17.48
N THR A 72 5.33 -11.94 -16.31
CA THR A 72 6.36 -12.46 -15.38
C THR A 72 6.02 -13.86 -14.89
N TRP A 73 4.75 -14.13 -14.56
CA TRP A 73 4.29 -15.47 -14.16
C TRP A 73 4.40 -16.49 -15.28
N ALA A 74 4.00 -16.09 -16.51
CA ALA A 74 4.10 -16.94 -17.70
C ALA A 74 5.57 -17.27 -18.02
N SER A 75 6.45 -16.27 -17.99
CA SER A 75 7.89 -16.42 -18.22
C SER A 75 8.55 -17.37 -17.18
N PHE A 76 8.19 -17.24 -15.90
CA PHE A 76 8.67 -18.17 -14.89
C PHE A 76 8.25 -19.62 -15.18
N THR A 77 6.97 -19.83 -15.51
CA THR A 77 6.45 -21.17 -15.82
C THR A 77 7.13 -21.74 -17.07
N GLU A 78 7.30 -20.95 -18.13
CA GLU A 78 7.97 -21.39 -19.35
C GLU A 78 9.45 -21.75 -19.10
N LYS A 79 10.14 -20.95 -18.31
CA LYS A 79 11.59 -21.12 -18.06
C LYS A 79 11.90 -22.29 -17.15
N TYR A 80 11.09 -22.54 -16.11
CA TYR A 80 11.42 -23.46 -15.04
C TYR A 80 10.48 -24.67 -14.95
N ASP A 81 9.46 -24.77 -15.78
CA ASP A 81 8.45 -25.84 -15.77
C ASP A 81 7.78 -26.00 -14.37
N ILE A 82 7.55 -24.88 -13.70
CA ILE A 82 6.82 -24.80 -12.43
C ILE A 82 5.55 -23.97 -12.66
N THR A 83 4.40 -24.59 -12.46
CA THR A 83 3.11 -23.93 -12.66
C THR A 83 2.70 -23.12 -11.44
N ILE A 84 2.31 -21.86 -11.62
CA ILE A 84 1.77 -21.02 -10.56
C ILE A 84 0.25 -20.94 -10.67
N LYS A 85 -0.47 -21.25 -9.59
CA LYS A 85 -1.94 -21.21 -9.54
C LYS A 85 -2.43 -20.29 -8.44
N THR A 86 -3.35 -19.38 -8.80
CA THR A 86 -4.03 -18.54 -7.82
C THR A 86 -5.06 -19.33 -7.02
N VAL A 87 -4.98 -19.23 -5.70
CA VAL A 87 -6.07 -19.57 -4.78
C VAL A 87 -6.77 -18.27 -4.44
N ASN A 88 -7.93 -18.01 -5.08
CA ASN A 88 -8.64 -16.76 -4.90
C ASN A 88 -9.29 -16.71 -3.52
N ILE A 89 -8.81 -15.81 -2.68
CA ILE A 89 -9.35 -15.52 -1.35
C ILE A 89 -9.67 -14.03 -1.30
N GLY A 90 -10.96 -13.70 -1.08
CA GLY A 90 -11.37 -12.31 -1.02
C GLY A 90 -10.64 -11.52 0.07
N GLN A 91 -10.22 -10.30 -0.24
CA GLN A 91 -9.43 -9.43 0.64
C GLN A 91 -10.06 -9.25 2.04
N TRP A 92 -11.35 -9.01 2.09
CA TRP A 92 -12.08 -8.66 3.34
C TRP A 92 -12.24 -9.83 4.33
N ASN A 93 -11.96 -11.05 3.91
CA ASN A 93 -12.07 -12.23 4.77
C ASN A 93 -10.85 -13.14 4.61
N TYR A 94 -9.72 -12.53 4.27
CA TYR A 94 -8.50 -13.23 3.89
C TYR A 94 -8.00 -14.15 5.00
N VAL A 95 -7.81 -13.59 6.19
CA VAL A 95 -7.24 -14.31 7.35
C VAL A 95 -8.12 -15.48 7.77
N ASN A 96 -9.44 -15.27 7.88
CA ASN A 96 -10.37 -16.32 8.31
C ASN A 96 -10.45 -17.47 7.31
N LYS A 97 -10.52 -17.17 6.02
CA LYS A 97 -10.53 -18.20 4.97
C LYS A 97 -9.21 -18.95 4.91
N LEU A 98 -8.09 -18.24 5.02
CA LEU A 98 -6.77 -18.86 5.05
C LEU A 98 -6.61 -19.78 6.26
N SER A 99 -7.01 -19.33 7.45
CA SER A 99 -7.00 -20.15 8.67
C SER A 99 -7.85 -21.42 8.52
N GLY A 100 -9.01 -21.31 7.85
CA GLY A 100 -9.85 -22.45 7.53
C GLY A 100 -9.18 -23.45 6.58
N LEU A 101 -8.48 -22.98 5.54
CA LEU A 101 -7.72 -23.84 4.63
C LEU A 101 -6.56 -24.55 5.35
N VAL A 102 -5.83 -23.85 6.20
CA VAL A 102 -4.75 -24.43 7.01
C VAL A 102 -5.30 -25.52 7.94
N ALA A 103 -6.39 -25.24 8.65
CA ALA A 103 -7.04 -26.20 9.53
C ALA A 103 -7.56 -27.45 8.80
N ALA A 104 -7.98 -27.30 7.53
CA ALA A 104 -8.44 -28.39 6.68
C ALA A 104 -7.29 -29.18 6.00
N GLY A 105 -6.01 -28.82 6.22
CA GLY A 105 -4.85 -29.42 5.54
C GLY A 105 -4.78 -29.09 4.04
N GLN A 106 -5.39 -27.97 3.63
CA GLN A 106 -5.44 -27.45 2.27
C GLN A 106 -4.66 -26.14 2.13
N SER A 107 -3.56 -26.02 2.85
CA SER A 107 -2.72 -24.83 2.86
C SER A 107 -2.27 -24.46 1.44
N PRO A 108 -2.41 -23.19 1.02
CA PRO A 108 -1.69 -22.69 -0.14
C PRO A 108 -0.19 -22.63 0.17
N ASP A 109 0.65 -22.43 -0.85
CA ASP A 109 2.09 -22.34 -0.63
C ASP A 109 2.50 -20.90 -0.25
N ILE A 110 1.99 -19.91 -0.97
CA ILE A 110 2.33 -18.50 -0.76
C ILE A 110 1.14 -17.74 -0.19
N ILE A 111 1.41 -16.87 0.76
CA ILE A 111 0.46 -15.92 1.37
C ILE A 111 0.95 -14.49 1.25
N VAL A 112 0.01 -13.55 1.20
CA VAL A 112 0.28 -12.11 1.06
C VAL A 112 -0.04 -11.38 2.36
N GLU A 113 0.93 -10.62 2.87
CA GLU A 113 0.70 -9.61 3.88
C GLU A 113 0.42 -8.27 3.20
N ASN A 114 -0.74 -7.71 3.45
CA ASN A 114 -1.14 -6.39 2.97
C ASN A 114 -2.11 -5.74 3.96
N GLY A 115 -1.62 -5.48 5.16
CA GLY A 115 -2.39 -4.86 6.23
C GLY A 115 -3.13 -5.85 7.13
N ASN A 116 -2.75 -7.13 7.16
CA ASN A 116 -3.32 -8.15 8.05
C ASN A 116 -2.40 -8.52 9.23
N PHE A 117 -1.28 -7.87 9.35
CA PHE A 117 -0.32 -8.05 10.44
C PHE A 117 -0.91 -7.61 11.79
N PRO A 118 -0.89 -8.40 12.89
CA PRO A 118 -0.18 -9.67 13.09
C PRO A 118 -1.03 -10.94 12.87
N ALA A 119 -2.26 -10.86 12.40
CA ALA A 119 -3.19 -12.00 12.35
C ALA A 119 -2.73 -13.13 11.41
N LEU A 120 -1.79 -12.89 10.50
CA LEU A 120 -1.23 -13.91 9.61
C LEU A 120 -0.13 -14.76 10.24
N PHE A 121 0.53 -14.32 11.32
CA PHE A 121 1.60 -15.10 11.94
C PHE A 121 1.22 -16.53 12.34
N PRO A 122 0.03 -16.79 12.91
CA PRO A 122 -0.35 -18.16 13.29
C PRO A 122 -0.43 -19.13 12.12
N VAL A 123 -0.62 -18.61 10.89
CA VAL A 123 -0.75 -19.40 9.65
C VAL A 123 0.46 -19.26 8.72
N ALA A 124 1.47 -18.49 9.10
CA ALA A 124 2.73 -18.39 8.38
C ALA A 124 3.74 -19.41 8.89
N GLN A 125 4.61 -19.88 7.99
CA GLN A 125 5.76 -20.73 8.29
C GLN A 125 6.98 -19.84 8.53
N ARG A 126 7.89 -20.29 9.38
CA ARG A 126 9.20 -19.69 9.57
C ARG A 126 9.99 -19.77 8.27
N LEU A 127 10.53 -18.64 7.83
CA LEU A 127 11.29 -18.58 6.58
C LEU A 127 12.72 -19.09 6.73
N ASP A 128 13.29 -19.05 7.94
CA ASP A 128 14.60 -19.60 8.26
C ASP A 128 14.66 -21.15 8.25
N GLU A 129 13.51 -21.83 8.17
CA GLU A 129 13.40 -23.28 7.97
C GLU A 129 13.41 -23.69 6.48
N ILE A 130 13.29 -22.73 5.56
CA ILE A 130 13.22 -22.97 4.11
C ILE A 130 14.60 -22.74 3.52
N LYS A 131 15.23 -23.81 3.03
CA LYS A 131 16.65 -23.80 2.61
C LYS A 131 16.93 -22.89 1.41
N THR A 132 15.94 -22.72 0.55
CA THR A 132 16.04 -21.85 -0.63
C THR A 132 16.20 -20.38 -0.28
N PHE A 133 15.76 -19.93 0.90
CA PHE A 133 15.93 -18.53 1.32
C PHE A 133 17.31 -18.29 1.93
N ASP A 134 18.16 -17.56 1.23
CA ASP A 134 19.25 -16.83 1.88
C ASP A 134 18.70 -15.47 2.32
N LEU A 135 18.19 -15.40 3.55
CA LEU A 135 17.58 -14.18 4.10
C LEU A 135 18.58 -13.03 4.35
N LYS A 136 19.90 -13.28 4.20
CA LYS A 136 20.97 -12.30 4.30
C LYS A 136 21.38 -11.72 2.95
N ASP A 137 20.86 -12.27 1.86
CA ASP A 137 21.08 -11.75 0.51
C ASP A 137 20.55 -10.32 0.42
N ASP A 138 21.35 -9.40 -0.14
CA ASP A 138 21.03 -7.97 -0.32
C ASP A 138 19.81 -7.74 -1.22
N PHE A 139 19.33 -8.76 -1.88
CA PHE A 139 18.05 -8.73 -2.60
C PHE A 139 16.85 -8.50 -1.67
N TRP A 140 16.92 -9.03 -0.44
CA TRP A 140 15.80 -8.94 0.49
C TRP A 140 15.85 -7.67 1.33
N ASP A 141 14.72 -6.98 1.44
CA ASP A 141 14.59 -5.81 2.29
C ASP A 141 14.64 -6.21 3.78
N GLN A 142 15.80 -5.93 4.41
CA GLN A 142 16.02 -6.26 5.81
C GLN A 142 15.06 -5.52 6.77
N ASN A 143 14.54 -4.36 6.38
CA ASN A 143 13.53 -3.65 7.18
C ASN A 143 12.21 -4.43 7.16
N VAL A 144 11.81 -4.97 6.00
CA VAL A 144 10.61 -5.81 5.88
C VAL A 144 10.79 -7.12 6.65
N ILE A 145 11.95 -7.78 6.55
CA ILE A 145 12.25 -8.98 7.33
C ILE A 145 12.18 -8.71 8.82
N ASN A 146 12.83 -7.66 9.30
CA ASN A 146 12.83 -7.30 10.72
C ASN A 146 11.42 -6.98 11.22
N TYR A 147 10.65 -6.23 10.46
CA TYR A 147 9.26 -5.91 10.79
C TYR A 147 8.34 -7.14 10.72
N GLY A 148 8.55 -8.03 9.76
CA GLY A 148 7.84 -9.30 9.57
C GLY A 148 8.36 -10.43 10.46
N SER A 149 9.12 -10.12 11.52
CA SER A 149 9.69 -11.08 12.45
C SER A 149 9.05 -10.99 13.83
N ILE A 150 9.02 -12.12 14.55
CA ILE A 150 8.68 -12.18 15.98
C ILE A 150 9.89 -12.73 16.72
N ASN A 151 10.42 -11.99 17.69
CA ASN A 151 11.61 -12.37 18.46
C ASN A 151 12.82 -12.77 17.58
N GLY A 152 12.97 -12.09 16.43
CA GLY A 152 14.04 -12.36 15.46
C GLY A 152 13.79 -13.54 14.52
N VAL A 153 12.65 -14.23 14.61
CA VAL A 153 12.25 -15.29 13.70
C VAL A 153 11.46 -14.71 12.53
N PRO A 154 11.94 -14.84 11.26
CA PRO A 154 11.33 -14.23 10.10
C PRO A 154 10.14 -15.04 9.56
N TYR A 155 9.06 -14.35 9.19
CA TYR A 155 7.84 -14.93 8.59
C TYR A 155 7.47 -14.30 7.26
N PHE A 156 7.90 -13.06 7.02
CA PHE A 156 7.55 -12.29 5.83
C PHE A 156 8.75 -11.60 5.21
N ILE A 157 8.75 -11.55 3.89
CA ILE A 157 9.82 -10.93 3.07
C ILE A 157 9.24 -10.03 1.99
N ASN A 158 10.07 -9.13 1.51
CA ASN A 158 9.93 -8.45 0.23
C ASN A 158 11.32 -8.14 -0.34
N ALA A 159 11.42 -7.83 -1.62
CA ALA A 159 12.70 -7.41 -2.21
C ALA A 159 12.92 -5.89 -2.03
N VAL A 160 14.20 -5.47 -1.99
CA VAL A 160 14.60 -4.06 -1.81
C VAL A 160 14.04 -3.18 -2.94
N ASN A 161 14.11 -3.66 -4.19
CA ASN A 161 13.75 -2.88 -5.37
C ASN A 161 12.33 -3.16 -5.88
N THR A 162 11.38 -3.40 -4.98
CA THR A 162 9.98 -3.50 -5.40
C THR A 162 9.36 -2.10 -5.47
N PRO A 163 8.82 -1.69 -6.63
CA PRO A 163 8.25 -0.36 -6.80
C PRO A 163 6.87 -0.18 -6.15
N TRP A 164 6.40 -1.16 -5.38
CA TRP A 164 5.07 -1.17 -4.78
C TRP A 164 5.06 -1.05 -3.27
N THR A 165 5.99 -0.36 -2.71
CA THR A 165 6.16 -0.33 -1.25
C THR A 165 5.76 0.98 -0.60
N PHE A 166 5.80 2.12 -1.30
CA PHE A 166 5.46 3.38 -0.65
C PHE A 166 3.95 3.65 -0.62
N ARG A 167 3.51 4.27 0.48
CA ARG A 167 2.10 4.55 0.77
C ARG A 167 1.73 6.01 0.71
N GLY A 168 2.67 6.89 0.50
CA GLY A 168 2.41 8.32 0.48
C GLY A 168 3.26 9.06 -0.53
N CYS A 169 2.59 9.66 -1.52
CA CYS A 169 3.12 10.68 -2.41
C CYS A 169 2.03 11.70 -2.72
N ILE A 170 2.43 12.82 -3.30
CA ILE A 170 1.51 13.81 -3.84
C ILE A 170 1.50 13.67 -5.35
N LEU A 171 0.31 13.40 -5.89
CA LEU A 171 0.02 13.54 -7.30
C LEU A 171 -0.62 14.91 -7.51
N TYR A 172 -0.21 15.66 -8.53
CA TYR A 172 -0.84 16.93 -8.85
C TYR A 172 -1.16 17.04 -10.33
N ASN A 173 -2.22 17.75 -10.65
CA ASN A 173 -2.65 17.99 -12.03
C ASN A 173 -1.94 19.23 -12.56
N LYS A 174 -0.89 19.07 -13.39
CA LYS A 174 -0.06 20.15 -13.94
C LYS A 174 -0.91 21.23 -14.60
N LYS A 175 -1.92 20.84 -15.39
CA LYS A 175 -2.79 21.79 -16.10
C LYS A 175 -3.60 22.68 -15.19
N VAL A 176 -4.03 22.21 -14.01
CA VAL A 176 -4.75 23.05 -13.05
C VAL A 176 -3.90 24.22 -12.61
N PHE A 177 -2.61 24.02 -12.40
CA PHE A 177 -1.69 25.08 -11.99
C PHE A 177 -1.30 25.97 -13.17
N GLU A 178 -0.91 25.41 -14.31
CA GLU A 178 -0.46 26.10 -15.52
C GLU A 178 -1.59 26.98 -16.09
N ASP A 179 -2.77 26.42 -16.35
CA ASP A 179 -3.89 27.12 -17.01
C ASP A 179 -4.43 28.29 -16.15
N ASN A 180 -4.16 28.27 -14.84
CA ASN A 180 -4.61 29.30 -13.90
C ASN A 180 -3.49 30.21 -13.37
N GLY A 181 -2.27 30.06 -13.86
CA GLY A 181 -1.12 30.86 -13.43
C GLY A 181 -0.79 30.70 -11.94
N ILE A 182 -1.01 29.51 -11.39
CA ILE A 182 -0.72 29.17 -9.99
C ILE A 182 0.67 28.54 -9.94
N LYS A 183 1.54 29.01 -9.05
CA LYS A 183 2.83 28.38 -8.80
C LYS A 183 2.62 26.91 -8.45
N SER A 184 3.27 26.02 -9.20
CA SER A 184 3.08 24.58 -9.07
C SER A 184 3.76 23.99 -7.84
N PRO A 185 3.31 22.84 -7.36
CA PRO A 185 4.00 22.09 -6.31
C PRO A 185 5.46 21.77 -6.64
N MET A 186 5.78 21.49 -7.91
CA MET A 186 7.15 21.19 -8.37
C MET A 186 8.08 22.38 -8.21
N GLU A 187 7.62 23.61 -8.51
CA GLU A 187 8.43 24.82 -8.33
C GLU A 187 8.81 25.05 -6.86
N PHE A 188 7.92 24.73 -5.92
CA PHE A 188 8.25 24.76 -4.50
C PHE A 188 9.24 23.67 -4.09
N TYR A 189 9.14 22.49 -4.70
CA TYR A 189 10.06 21.38 -4.47
C TYR A 189 11.48 21.70 -4.97
N GLU A 190 11.59 22.25 -6.18
CA GLU A 190 12.87 22.67 -6.77
C GLU A 190 13.56 23.81 -6.00
N GLU A 191 12.78 24.64 -5.28
CA GLU A 191 13.29 25.68 -4.38
C GLU A 191 13.64 25.13 -2.97
N ASP A 192 13.57 23.81 -2.74
CA ASP A 192 13.69 23.15 -1.42
C ASP A 192 12.71 23.72 -0.36
N ASN A 193 11.56 24.18 -0.82
CA ASN A 193 10.51 24.78 -0.01
C ASN A 193 9.17 24.03 -0.11
N TRP A 194 9.21 22.72 -0.38
CA TRP A 194 8.03 21.89 -0.41
C TRP A 194 7.65 21.44 1.01
N THR A 195 6.81 22.24 1.66
CA THR A 195 6.38 22.09 3.06
C THR A 195 4.87 22.02 3.16
N ILE A 196 4.33 21.68 4.37
CA ILE A 196 2.89 21.72 4.63
C ILE A 196 2.30 23.12 4.39
N ASP A 197 3.06 24.18 4.59
CA ASP A 197 2.59 25.55 4.37
C ASP A 197 2.42 25.83 2.87
N THR A 198 3.41 25.46 2.05
CA THR A 198 3.33 25.62 0.59
C THR A 198 2.33 24.64 -0.05
N PHE A 199 2.16 23.45 0.53
CA PHE A 199 1.06 22.54 0.15
C PHE A 199 -0.30 23.20 0.40
N VAL A 200 -0.52 23.80 1.59
CA VAL A 200 -1.75 24.53 1.91
C VAL A 200 -1.92 25.75 1.00
N GLU A 201 -0.84 26.45 0.65
CA GLU A 201 -0.91 27.57 -0.31
C GLU A 201 -1.43 27.10 -1.67
N CYS A 202 -0.83 26.05 -2.24
CA CYS A 202 -1.26 25.44 -3.50
C CYS A 202 -2.74 25.04 -3.45
N ALA A 203 -3.12 24.28 -2.41
CA ALA A 203 -4.50 23.84 -2.23
C ALA A 203 -5.49 25.01 -2.09
N THR A 204 -5.11 26.05 -1.37
CA THR A 204 -5.94 27.26 -1.18
C THR A 204 -6.16 28.00 -2.49
N ARG A 205 -5.13 28.14 -3.32
CA ARG A 205 -5.25 28.82 -4.62
C ARG A 205 -6.19 28.05 -5.55
N VAL A 206 -6.06 26.72 -5.60
CA VAL A 206 -6.95 25.88 -6.42
C VAL A 206 -8.39 25.92 -5.92
N SER A 207 -8.63 25.83 -4.61
CA SER A 207 -10.00 25.88 -4.07
C SER A 207 -10.74 27.20 -4.34
N LYS A 208 -10.01 28.28 -4.62
CA LYS A 208 -10.58 29.59 -4.99
C LYS A 208 -10.94 29.74 -6.46
N LEU A 209 -10.64 28.77 -7.32
CA LEU A 209 -11.01 28.81 -8.74
C LEU A 209 -12.51 28.68 -8.98
N GLY A 210 -13.24 28.06 -8.04
CA GLY A 210 -14.69 27.91 -8.12
C GLY A 210 -15.23 26.94 -7.07
N SER A 211 -16.54 26.91 -6.90
CA SER A 211 -17.21 26.08 -5.89
C SER A 211 -17.11 24.55 -6.15
N ASP A 212 -16.77 24.16 -7.38
CA ASP A 212 -16.58 22.77 -7.82
C ASP A 212 -15.11 22.33 -7.77
N TYR A 213 -14.19 23.24 -7.40
CA TYR A 213 -12.78 22.94 -7.24
C TYR A 213 -12.45 22.50 -5.81
N VAL A 214 -11.61 21.47 -5.71
CA VAL A 214 -11.03 20.97 -4.45
C VAL A 214 -9.53 21.21 -4.47
N GLY A 215 -9.00 21.84 -3.44
CA GLY A 215 -7.56 22.13 -3.36
C GLY A 215 -6.74 20.85 -3.31
N ALA A 216 -7.06 19.97 -2.36
CA ALA A 216 -6.42 18.66 -2.27
C ALA A 216 -7.33 17.59 -1.65
N PHE A 217 -7.15 16.35 -2.09
CA PHE A 217 -7.61 15.16 -1.37
C PHE A 217 -6.49 14.69 -0.44
N VAL A 218 -6.77 14.62 0.86
CA VAL A 218 -5.81 14.20 1.88
C VAL A 218 -6.47 13.21 2.82
N PRO A 219 -6.38 11.89 2.55
CA PRO A 219 -6.84 10.88 3.49
C PRO A 219 -6.13 11.00 4.84
N LEU A 220 -6.82 10.62 5.92
CA LEU A 220 -6.31 10.72 7.28
C LEU A 220 -4.96 10.01 7.48
N GLU A 221 -4.80 8.83 6.89
CA GLU A 221 -3.54 8.08 6.92
C GLU A 221 -2.40 8.91 6.32
N ASN A 222 -2.66 9.59 5.20
CA ASN A 222 -1.66 10.42 4.54
C ASN A 222 -1.35 11.70 5.32
N ALA A 223 -2.32 12.27 6.03
CA ALA A 223 -2.04 13.35 6.97
C ALA A 223 -1.09 12.90 8.09
N CYS A 224 -1.32 11.70 8.66
CA CYS A 224 -0.41 11.12 9.64
C CYS A 224 0.98 10.83 9.03
N ASN A 225 1.04 10.33 7.80
CA ASN A 225 2.32 10.09 7.10
C ASN A 225 3.13 11.37 6.89
N ILE A 226 2.49 12.48 6.52
CA ILE A 226 3.12 13.81 6.39
C ILE A 226 3.80 14.21 7.71
N PHE A 227 3.13 13.98 8.84
CA PHE A 227 3.68 14.31 10.17
C PHE A 227 4.63 13.24 10.73
N GLY A 228 4.94 12.20 9.96
CA GLY A 228 5.84 11.12 10.41
C GLY A 228 5.31 10.33 11.61
N VAL A 229 3.99 10.27 11.79
CA VAL A 229 3.35 9.61 12.94
C VAL A 229 2.50 8.44 12.51
N LYS A 230 2.40 7.45 13.38
CA LYS A 230 1.54 6.27 13.23
C LYS A 230 0.50 6.22 14.33
N LEU A 231 -0.70 5.82 13.94
CA LEU A 231 -1.80 5.61 14.89
C LEU A 231 -1.52 4.45 15.81
N VAL A 232 -1.00 3.38 15.24
CA VAL A 232 -0.50 2.22 15.96
C VAL A 232 0.87 1.89 15.39
N GLU A 233 1.88 1.84 16.23
CA GLU A 233 3.25 1.51 15.88
C GLU A 233 3.59 0.07 16.28
N TYR A 234 4.35 -0.63 15.45
CA TYR A 234 4.97 -1.91 15.82
C TYR A 234 6.46 -1.70 15.99
N LYS A 235 6.94 -1.93 17.20
CA LYS A 235 8.34 -1.74 17.56
C LYS A 235 8.76 -2.75 18.62
N ASP A 236 9.94 -3.32 18.46
CA ASP A 236 10.50 -4.30 19.42
C ASP A 236 9.52 -5.45 19.71
N SER A 237 8.93 -6.01 18.66
CA SER A 237 7.90 -7.06 18.72
C SER A 237 6.67 -6.72 19.57
N LYS A 238 6.32 -5.43 19.67
CA LYS A 238 5.13 -4.94 20.38
C LYS A 238 4.40 -3.89 19.55
N PHE A 239 3.08 -3.93 19.64
CA PHE A 239 2.21 -2.86 19.15
C PHE A 239 2.02 -1.81 20.23
N ILE A 240 2.10 -0.55 19.82
CA ILE A 240 2.00 0.64 20.69
C ILE A 240 0.86 1.51 20.17
N ASN A 241 -0.08 1.85 21.03
CA ASN A 241 -1.19 2.74 20.72
C ASN A 241 -0.75 4.20 20.82
N ASN A 242 -0.67 4.90 19.68
CA ASN A 242 -0.32 6.31 19.59
C ASN A 242 -1.54 7.22 19.33
N VAL A 243 -2.74 6.66 19.20
CA VAL A 243 -3.95 7.40 18.78
C VAL A 243 -4.22 8.62 19.65
N GLY A 244 -3.96 8.54 20.96
CA GLY A 244 -4.17 9.63 21.89
C GLY A 244 -3.00 10.59 22.08
N ASN A 245 -1.89 10.44 21.35
CA ASN A 245 -0.74 11.29 21.55
C ASN A 245 -0.88 12.65 20.82
N ASP A 246 -0.08 13.64 21.26
CA ASP A 246 -0.18 15.02 20.76
C ASP A 246 0.26 15.17 19.31
N GLN A 247 1.18 14.33 18.82
CA GLN A 247 1.65 14.37 17.44
C GLN A 247 0.58 13.87 16.47
N VAL A 248 -0.11 12.77 16.80
CA VAL A 248 -1.28 12.31 16.04
C VAL A 248 -2.38 13.37 16.06
N ALA A 249 -2.62 13.98 17.22
CA ALA A 249 -3.58 15.06 17.33
C ALA A 249 -3.20 16.29 16.49
N ALA A 250 -1.90 16.60 16.35
CA ALA A 250 -1.42 17.70 15.49
C ALA A 250 -1.70 17.40 14.02
N ALA A 251 -1.38 16.20 13.53
CA ALA A 251 -1.67 15.77 12.17
C ALA A 251 -3.17 15.85 11.84
N CYS A 252 -4.01 15.33 12.75
CA CYS A 252 -5.47 15.38 12.58
C CYS A 252 -6.02 16.80 12.62
N ARG A 253 -5.49 17.68 13.49
CA ARG A 253 -5.90 19.10 13.52
C ARG A 253 -5.53 19.83 12.23
N TRP A 254 -4.33 19.58 11.69
CA TRP A 254 -3.91 20.15 10.41
C TRP A 254 -4.87 19.73 9.29
N LEU A 255 -5.20 18.45 9.20
CA LEU A 255 -6.17 17.93 8.24
C LEU A 255 -7.54 18.64 8.39
N MET A 256 -8.08 18.66 9.61
CA MET A 256 -9.41 19.21 9.87
C MET A 256 -9.46 20.74 9.72
N ASN A 257 -8.37 21.48 9.94
CA ASN A 257 -8.27 22.89 9.58
C ASN A 257 -8.45 23.10 8.07
N GLY A 258 -7.86 22.24 7.26
CA GLY A 258 -8.04 22.28 5.80
C GLY A 258 -9.47 21.91 5.38
N VAL A 259 -10.11 20.97 6.07
CA VAL A 259 -11.51 20.57 5.83
C VAL A 259 -12.47 21.71 6.24
N ASP A 260 -12.31 22.28 7.44
CA ASP A 260 -13.11 23.39 7.95
C ASP A 260 -12.99 24.62 7.02
N SER A 261 -11.82 24.84 6.43
CA SER A 261 -11.55 25.90 5.46
C SER A 261 -11.98 25.55 4.02
N LYS A 262 -12.52 24.36 3.77
CA LYS A 262 -12.98 23.86 2.47
C LYS A 262 -11.87 23.76 1.41
N ILE A 263 -10.63 23.60 1.82
CA ILE A 263 -9.47 23.40 0.93
C ILE A 263 -9.09 21.92 0.81
N PHE A 264 -9.42 21.10 1.82
CA PHE A 264 -9.19 19.66 1.80
C PHE A 264 -10.48 18.87 1.79
N ASN A 265 -10.42 17.70 1.14
CA ASN A 265 -11.38 16.63 1.32
C ASN A 265 -10.65 15.41 1.93
N PRO A 266 -11.06 14.91 3.11
CA PRO A 266 -10.40 13.78 3.78
C PRO A 266 -10.86 12.42 3.26
N ILE A 267 -11.84 12.39 2.37
CA ILE A 267 -12.42 11.17 1.81
C ILE A 267 -12.10 11.14 0.31
N ILE A 268 -11.63 10.01 -0.17
CA ILE A 268 -11.34 9.80 -1.59
C ILE A 268 -12.14 8.60 -2.10
N GLY A 269 -12.83 8.77 -3.21
CA GLY A 269 -13.63 7.76 -3.86
C GLY A 269 -13.64 7.94 -5.38
N ASN A 270 -14.42 7.13 -6.09
CA ASN A 270 -14.45 7.15 -7.56
C ASN A 270 -14.82 8.51 -8.15
N GLU A 271 -15.75 9.25 -7.52
CA GLU A 271 -16.12 10.60 -7.95
C GLU A 271 -14.96 11.58 -7.80
N ASP A 272 -14.14 11.39 -6.77
CA ASP A 272 -13.01 12.26 -6.47
C ASP A 272 -11.84 11.98 -7.43
N PHE A 273 -11.62 10.72 -7.80
CA PHE A 273 -10.68 10.37 -8.87
C PHE A 273 -11.07 11.02 -10.19
N ALA A 274 -12.38 11.02 -10.53
CA ALA A 274 -12.90 11.70 -11.71
C ALA A 274 -12.70 13.22 -11.65
N LYS A 275 -12.86 13.85 -10.49
CA LYS A 275 -12.56 15.28 -10.30
C LYS A 275 -11.10 15.61 -10.53
N PHE A 276 -10.17 14.75 -10.04
CA PHE A 276 -8.75 14.92 -10.27
C PHE A 276 -8.40 14.82 -11.75
N THR A 277 -8.85 13.76 -12.43
CA THR A 277 -8.55 13.53 -13.84
C THR A 277 -9.20 14.56 -14.76
N SER A 278 -10.34 15.17 -14.37
CA SER A 278 -11.01 16.24 -15.10
C SER A 278 -10.51 17.66 -14.77
N GLY A 279 -9.48 17.80 -13.95
CA GLY A 279 -8.91 19.11 -13.60
C GLY A 279 -9.75 19.93 -12.61
N LYS A 280 -10.56 19.28 -11.76
CA LYS A 280 -11.32 19.90 -10.68
C LYS A 280 -10.70 19.74 -9.30
N THR A 281 -9.57 19.05 -9.24
CA THR A 281 -8.75 18.88 -8.02
C THR A 281 -7.30 19.16 -8.34
N GLY A 282 -6.63 19.97 -7.52
CA GLY A 282 -5.24 20.32 -7.73
C GLY A 282 -4.27 19.19 -7.37
N MET A 283 -4.46 18.59 -6.20
CA MET A 283 -3.54 17.61 -5.63
C MET A 283 -4.27 16.44 -4.98
N VAL A 284 -3.61 15.29 -4.95
CA VAL A 284 -4.09 14.08 -4.27
C VAL A 284 -2.95 13.44 -3.51
N ALA A 285 -3.09 13.28 -2.20
CA ALA A 285 -2.19 12.44 -1.42
C ALA A 285 -2.60 10.97 -1.61
N TYR A 286 -1.74 10.17 -2.23
CA TYR A 286 -2.08 8.81 -2.63
C TYR A 286 -0.88 7.84 -2.52
N SER A 287 -1.09 6.58 -2.86
CA SER A 287 -0.05 5.55 -2.86
C SER A 287 0.55 5.34 -4.25
N ASP A 288 1.56 4.48 -4.32
CA ASP A 288 2.17 3.95 -5.56
C ASP A 288 1.14 3.45 -6.59
N TYR A 289 -0.05 3.01 -6.15
CA TYR A 289 -1.12 2.55 -7.04
C TYR A 289 -1.61 3.66 -7.99
N GLY A 290 -1.44 4.93 -7.62
CA GLY A 290 -1.75 6.05 -8.49
C GLY A 290 -0.82 6.20 -9.71
N LEU A 291 0.35 5.57 -9.67
CA LEU A 291 1.37 5.62 -10.72
C LEU A 291 1.22 4.48 -11.75
N ARG A 292 0.33 3.52 -11.51
CA ARG A 292 0.26 2.29 -12.27
C ARG A 292 -0.78 2.33 -13.38
N ILE A 293 -0.53 1.55 -14.45
CA ILE A 293 -1.51 1.36 -15.53
C ILE A 293 -2.81 0.71 -15.06
N SER A 294 -2.78 -0.04 -13.94
CA SER A 294 -3.96 -0.60 -13.27
C SER A 294 -4.62 0.38 -12.30
N GLY A 295 -4.00 1.54 -12.05
CA GLY A 295 -4.42 2.52 -11.05
C GLY A 295 -5.62 3.39 -11.45
N PRO A 296 -6.13 4.19 -10.51
CA PRO A 296 -7.35 5.00 -10.73
C PRO A 296 -7.15 6.16 -11.70
N PHE A 297 -5.91 6.60 -11.93
CA PHE A 297 -5.60 7.76 -12.76
C PHE A 297 -5.13 7.40 -14.17
N ARG A 298 -5.18 6.12 -14.56
CA ARG A 298 -4.75 5.63 -15.89
C ARG A 298 -5.44 6.30 -17.10
N ALA A 299 -6.59 6.93 -16.89
CA ALA A 299 -7.31 7.65 -17.94
C ALA A 299 -6.81 9.08 -18.15
N MET A 300 -5.96 9.59 -17.26
CA MET A 300 -5.34 10.90 -17.40
C MET A 300 -4.12 10.80 -18.34
N ASP A 301 -3.90 11.84 -19.16
CA ASP A 301 -2.66 11.94 -19.92
C ASP A 301 -1.50 12.06 -18.91
N SER A 302 -0.53 11.14 -18.99
CA SER A 302 0.56 11.08 -18.02
C SER A 302 1.43 12.34 -18.00
N LYS A 303 1.52 13.08 -19.12
CA LYS A 303 2.24 14.37 -19.18
C LYS A 303 1.61 15.46 -18.34
N ASP A 304 0.28 15.36 -18.08
CA ASP A 304 -0.48 16.33 -17.30
C ASP A 304 -0.45 16.01 -15.78
N MET A 305 0.18 14.90 -15.40
CA MET A 305 0.34 14.48 -14.00
C MET A 305 1.77 14.74 -13.51
N GLY A 306 1.89 15.34 -12.33
CA GLY A 306 3.17 15.50 -11.66
C GLY A 306 3.23 14.69 -10.37
N TYR A 307 4.43 14.40 -9.92
CA TYR A 307 4.71 13.50 -8.79
C TYR A 307 5.68 14.15 -7.82
N LEU A 308 5.38 14.10 -6.54
CA LEU A 308 6.22 14.65 -5.47
C LEU A 308 6.18 13.76 -4.22
N PRO A 309 7.24 13.73 -3.41
CA PRO A 309 7.15 13.17 -2.07
C PRO A 309 6.11 13.93 -1.24
N MET A 310 5.70 13.38 -0.11
CA MET A 310 4.92 14.11 0.88
C MET A 310 5.69 15.36 1.34
N PRO A 311 4.99 16.49 1.59
CA PRO A 311 5.67 17.73 2.01
C PRO A 311 6.35 17.55 3.38
N LYS A 312 7.46 18.26 3.59
CA LYS A 312 8.07 18.42 4.91
C LYS A 312 7.11 19.15 5.87
N VAL A 313 7.14 18.83 7.15
CA VAL A 313 6.39 19.60 8.15
C VAL A 313 7.00 20.99 8.32
N SER A 314 8.33 21.08 8.26
CA SER A 314 9.10 22.33 8.34
C SER A 314 10.17 22.36 7.26
N ALA A 315 10.52 23.56 6.79
CA ALA A 315 11.64 23.75 5.87
C ALA A 315 12.99 23.36 6.50
N SER A 316 13.07 23.26 7.83
CA SER A 316 14.26 22.80 8.55
C SER A 316 14.40 21.28 8.60
N ASP A 317 13.38 20.52 8.18
CA ASP A 317 13.44 19.06 8.15
C ASP A 317 14.43 18.62 7.06
N GLU A 318 15.36 17.74 7.44
CA GLU A 318 16.40 17.26 6.54
C GLU A 318 15.85 16.40 5.42
N HIS A 319 14.82 15.58 5.71
CA HIS A 319 14.28 14.61 4.78
C HIS A 319 12.76 14.78 4.56
N TYR A 320 12.32 14.41 3.37
CA TYR A 320 10.89 14.26 3.09
C TYR A 320 10.35 13.01 3.78
N PRO A 321 9.13 13.07 4.35
CA PRO A 321 8.54 11.89 4.97
C PRO A 321 8.20 10.83 3.89
N VAL A 322 8.69 9.63 4.10
CA VAL A 322 8.38 8.47 3.27
C VAL A 322 7.68 7.43 4.12
N SER A 323 6.52 6.96 3.68
CA SER A 323 5.76 5.90 4.32
C SER A 323 5.70 4.70 3.40
N ASN A 324 6.09 3.54 3.91
CA ASN A 324 5.98 2.28 3.21
C ASN A 324 4.88 1.42 3.82
N SER A 325 4.16 0.67 2.98
CA SER A 325 3.31 -0.38 3.50
C SER A 325 4.15 -1.63 3.73
N LEU A 326 3.81 -2.37 4.78
CA LEU A 326 4.24 -3.76 4.84
C LEU A 326 3.44 -4.56 3.80
N ARG A 327 3.81 -4.42 2.51
CA ARG A 327 3.43 -5.42 1.52
C ARG A 327 4.54 -6.46 1.55
N ALA A 328 4.20 -7.64 2.02
CA ALA A 328 5.17 -8.71 2.19
C ALA A 328 4.56 -10.05 1.80
N TYR A 329 5.41 -11.01 1.62
CA TYR A 329 5.03 -12.36 1.22
C TYR A 329 5.59 -13.35 2.22
N GLY A 330 4.81 -14.38 2.52
CA GLY A 330 5.22 -15.45 3.40
C GLY A 330 4.89 -16.81 2.79
N ILE A 331 5.45 -17.85 3.39
CA ILE A 331 5.07 -19.22 3.09
C ILE A 331 4.01 -19.66 4.10
N CYS A 332 2.96 -20.30 3.63
CA CYS A 332 1.87 -20.74 4.48
C CYS A 332 2.29 -21.95 5.32
N LYS A 333 1.87 -22.01 6.56
CA LYS A 333 2.07 -23.17 7.40
C LYS A 333 1.41 -24.41 6.77
N GLY A 334 2.19 -25.49 6.60
CA GLY A 334 1.72 -26.69 5.94
C GLY A 334 1.72 -26.61 4.40
N ALA A 335 2.42 -25.64 3.82
CA ALA A 335 2.71 -25.58 2.39
C ALA A 335 3.41 -26.86 1.91
N ARG A 336 2.96 -27.39 0.76
CA ARG A 336 3.54 -28.63 0.21
C ARG A 336 4.77 -28.38 -0.64
N ASN A 337 4.87 -27.19 -1.24
CA ASN A 337 5.90 -26.82 -2.19
C ASN A 337 6.65 -25.56 -1.73
N ALA A 338 6.99 -25.48 -0.43
CA ALA A 338 7.60 -24.30 0.20
C ALA A 338 8.91 -23.86 -0.49
N GLU A 339 9.78 -24.82 -0.86
CA GLU A 339 11.05 -24.54 -1.54
C GLU A 339 10.82 -24.00 -2.97
N ALA A 340 9.93 -24.64 -3.73
CA ALA A 340 9.56 -24.15 -5.07
C ALA A 340 8.89 -22.76 -5.01
N ALA A 341 8.10 -22.53 -3.97
CA ALA A 341 7.47 -21.21 -3.72
C ALA A 341 8.51 -20.13 -3.40
N ALA A 342 9.59 -20.48 -2.69
CA ALA A 342 10.68 -19.56 -2.40
C ALA A 342 11.43 -19.14 -3.70
N TYR A 343 11.71 -20.07 -4.62
CA TYR A 343 12.26 -19.76 -5.94
C TYR A 343 11.34 -18.82 -6.74
N PHE A 344 10.03 -19.12 -6.73
CA PHE A 344 9.08 -18.27 -7.41
C PHE A 344 9.04 -16.85 -6.80
N LEU A 345 9.05 -16.71 -5.48
CA LEU A 345 9.07 -15.39 -4.82
C LEU A 345 10.33 -14.61 -5.18
N ARG A 346 11.49 -15.25 -5.23
CA ARG A 346 12.73 -14.62 -5.68
C ARG A 346 12.61 -14.06 -7.10
N TYR A 347 12.02 -14.84 -8.02
CA TYR A 347 11.80 -14.42 -9.41
C TYR A 347 10.72 -13.35 -9.53
N PHE A 348 9.59 -13.54 -8.84
CA PHE A 348 8.42 -12.66 -8.91
C PHE A 348 8.68 -11.28 -8.32
N LEU A 349 9.50 -11.20 -7.29
CA LEU A 349 9.83 -9.94 -6.62
C LEU A 349 11.03 -9.23 -7.25
N ASP A 350 11.74 -9.88 -8.15
CA ASP A 350 12.81 -9.26 -8.91
C ASP A 350 12.20 -8.39 -10.02
N TYR A 351 12.33 -7.07 -9.84
CA TYR A 351 11.77 -6.11 -10.78
C TYR A 351 12.40 -6.16 -12.18
N GLU A 352 13.62 -6.69 -12.30
CA GLU A 352 14.26 -6.87 -13.62
C GLU A 352 13.51 -7.90 -14.49
N ASN A 353 12.67 -8.75 -13.89
CA ASN A 353 11.79 -9.67 -14.60
C ASN A 353 10.50 -9.02 -15.13
N TYR A 354 10.29 -7.72 -14.90
CA TYR A 354 9.13 -6.99 -15.38
C TYR A 354 9.48 -6.08 -16.57
N ASN A 355 8.55 -5.96 -17.50
CA ASN A 355 8.59 -4.85 -18.44
C ASN A 355 8.08 -3.59 -17.71
N LYS A 356 8.96 -2.60 -17.55
CA LYS A 356 8.64 -1.34 -16.83
C LYS A 356 7.43 -0.62 -17.42
N ASN A 357 7.25 -0.68 -18.73
CA ASN A 357 6.12 -0.07 -19.43
C ASN A 357 4.77 -0.76 -19.16
N ASP A 358 4.79 -2.01 -18.70
CA ASP A 358 3.58 -2.75 -18.35
C ASP A 358 3.13 -2.49 -16.90
N VAL A 359 3.90 -1.72 -16.14
CA VAL A 359 3.64 -1.44 -14.72
C VAL A 359 3.20 0.00 -14.50
N PHE A 360 3.95 0.96 -15.03
CA PHE A 360 3.75 2.38 -14.79
C PHE A 360 3.08 3.09 -15.97
N ILE A 361 2.36 4.15 -15.66
CA ILE A 361 1.66 4.98 -16.66
C ILE A 361 2.63 5.81 -17.53
N SER A 362 3.86 5.99 -17.07
CA SER A 362 4.93 6.68 -17.81
C SER A 362 6.32 6.36 -17.25
N GLU A 363 7.37 6.68 -17.98
CA GLU A 363 8.75 6.61 -17.53
C GLU A 363 8.99 7.54 -16.32
N GLU A 364 8.47 8.78 -16.36
CA GLU A 364 8.53 9.71 -15.22
C GLU A 364 7.88 9.12 -13.94
N ALA A 365 6.77 8.40 -14.07
CA ALA A 365 6.14 7.71 -12.95
C ALA A 365 7.00 6.57 -12.40
N SER A 366 7.68 5.83 -13.29
CA SER A 366 8.63 4.78 -12.92
C SER A 366 9.82 5.37 -12.18
N ASP A 367 10.47 6.38 -12.72
CA ASP A 367 11.64 7.02 -12.13
C ASP A 367 11.32 7.61 -10.76
N PHE A 368 10.15 8.25 -10.64
CA PHE A 368 9.67 8.74 -9.37
C PHE A 368 9.47 7.60 -8.35
N ALA A 369 8.86 6.48 -8.75
CA ALA A 369 8.65 5.35 -7.85
C ALA A 369 9.97 4.78 -7.31
N PHE A 370 11.02 4.73 -8.14
CA PHE A 370 12.36 4.30 -7.70
C PHE A 370 13.04 5.34 -6.83
N SER A 371 12.94 6.63 -7.16
CA SER A 371 13.52 7.69 -6.34
C SER A 371 12.93 7.71 -4.92
N MET A 372 11.66 7.34 -4.76
CA MET A 372 11.03 7.20 -3.44
C MET A 372 11.68 6.11 -2.58
N ASN A 373 12.20 5.03 -3.19
CA ASN A 373 12.93 4.01 -2.46
C ASN A 373 14.30 4.54 -1.99
N GLU A 374 14.97 5.34 -2.79
CA GLU A 374 16.24 5.97 -2.43
C GLU A 374 16.08 7.02 -1.33
N MET A 375 14.96 7.75 -1.32
CA MET A 375 14.64 8.73 -0.27
C MET A 375 14.32 8.06 1.07
N ASN A 376 14.22 6.74 1.09
CA ASN A 376 13.73 5.98 2.24
C ASN A 376 14.82 5.72 3.27
N HIS A 377 15.29 6.78 3.96
CA HIS A 377 16.32 6.67 5.00
C HIS A 377 15.82 6.08 6.33
N ASN A 378 14.53 6.15 6.60
CA ASN A 378 13.92 5.60 7.81
C ASN A 378 12.43 5.30 7.54
N PRO A 379 12.14 4.15 6.88
CA PRO A 379 10.79 3.86 6.47
C PRO A 379 9.87 3.78 7.68
N LEU A 380 8.85 4.62 7.68
CA LEU A 380 7.69 4.40 8.52
C LEU A 380 6.96 3.17 7.98
N LEU A 381 7.48 1.98 8.26
CA LEU A 381 6.75 0.75 8.00
C LEU A 381 5.49 0.77 8.85
N GLY A 382 4.35 0.94 8.23
CA GLY A 382 3.14 1.19 8.94
C GLY A 382 1.99 0.33 8.54
N THR A 383 1.40 -0.28 9.54
CA THR A 383 0.18 -1.02 9.43
C THR A 383 -0.83 -0.53 10.45
N SER A 384 -0.90 0.79 10.67
CA SER A 384 -1.94 1.34 11.55
C SER A 384 -3.31 0.80 11.17
N ASN A 385 -3.60 0.74 9.86
CA ASN A 385 -4.82 0.12 9.36
C ASN A 385 -4.86 -1.39 9.57
N GLY A 386 -3.73 -2.09 9.54
CA GLY A 386 -3.67 -3.52 9.77
C GLY A 386 -4.14 -3.91 11.16
N VAL A 387 -3.63 -3.26 12.19
CA VAL A 387 -4.11 -3.51 13.57
C VAL A 387 -5.56 -3.11 13.72
N LEU A 388 -6.00 -2.04 13.07
CA LEU A 388 -7.39 -1.61 13.10
C LEU A 388 -8.34 -2.52 12.30
N CYS A 389 -7.85 -3.28 11.31
CA CYS A 389 -8.66 -4.13 10.44
C CYS A 389 -8.62 -5.63 10.79
N ILE A 390 -7.74 -6.07 11.69
CA ILE A 390 -7.44 -7.48 11.93
C ILE A 390 -8.47 -8.20 12.78
N LEU A 391 -9.05 -7.52 13.73
CA LEU A 391 -9.90 -8.17 14.71
C LEU A 391 -11.35 -8.14 14.20
N ASP A 392 -12.04 -9.27 14.22
CA ASP A 392 -13.46 -9.34 13.94
C ASP A 392 -14.19 -8.26 14.76
N GLY A 393 -14.84 -7.31 14.05
CA GLY A 393 -15.40 -6.11 14.66
C GLY A 393 -14.55 -4.86 14.55
N LEU A 394 -13.28 -4.95 14.09
CA LEU A 394 -12.43 -3.78 13.89
C LEU A 394 -12.71 -3.02 12.61
N SER A 395 -13.33 -3.63 11.60
CA SER A 395 -13.92 -2.86 10.50
C SER A 395 -14.82 -1.74 11.04
N ASP A 396 -15.59 -2.04 12.09
CA ASP A 396 -16.39 -1.06 12.82
C ASP A 396 -15.53 -0.06 13.59
N SER A 397 -14.39 -0.47 14.14
CA SER A 397 -13.50 0.42 14.91
C SER A 397 -12.70 1.34 14.01
N ALA A 398 -12.20 0.85 12.86
CA ALA A 398 -11.57 1.68 11.84
C ALA A 398 -12.56 2.70 11.29
N ALA A 399 -13.78 2.29 10.94
CA ALA A 399 -14.84 3.19 10.48
C ALA A 399 -15.22 4.21 11.56
N LYS A 400 -15.31 3.81 12.82
CA LYS A 400 -15.54 4.71 13.97
C LYS A 400 -14.38 5.69 14.16
N TYR A 401 -13.15 5.23 13.99
CA TYR A 401 -11.98 6.10 14.07
C TYR A 401 -12.01 7.17 13.00
N TYR A 402 -12.16 6.81 11.73
CA TYR A 402 -12.28 7.76 10.63
C TYR A 402 -13.44 8.74 10.87
N LYS A 403 -14.59 8.23 11.27
CA LYS A 403 -15.76 9.04 11.60
C LYS A 403 -15.51 9.97 12.78
N THR A 404 -14.81 9.52 13.82
CA THR A 404 -14.47 10.34 14.99
C THR A 404 -13.66 11.57 14.55
N ILE A 405 -12.73 11.41 13.63
CA ILE A 405 -11.93 12.52 13.11
C ILE A 405 -12.74 13.38 12.14
N THR A 406 -13.37 12.77 11.14
CA THR A 406 -14.07 13.51 10.07
C THR A 406 -15.33 14.24 10.55
N ASP A 407 -15.95 13.79 11.65
CA ASP A 407 -17.07 14.46 12.29
C ASP A 407 -16.62 15.50 13.36
N SER A 408 -15.31 15.61 13.62
CA SER A 408 -14.74 16.56 14.59
C SER A 408 -14.40 17.88 13.90
N SER A 409 -14.63 19.01 14.57
CA SER A 409 -13.91 20.24 14.21
C SER A 409 -12.44 20.13 14.64
N ALA A 410 -11.56 20.92 14.03
CA ALA A 410 -10.14 20.95 14.39
C ALA A 410 -9.90 21.16 15.91
N ALA A 411 -10.76 21.94 16.56
CA ALA A 411 -10.70 22.21 18.00
C ALA A 411 -11.04 20.97 18.87
N GLN A 412 -11.87 20.06 18.36
CA GLN A 412 -12.37 18.90 19.10
C GLN A 412 -11.50 17.65 18.92
N VAL A 413 -10.66 17.62 17.88
CA VAL A 413 -9.86 16.45 17.47
C VAL A 413 -9.10 15.84 18.65
N ALA A 414 -8.34 16.62 19.40
CA ALA A 414 -7.48 16.10 20.47
C ALA A 414 -8.30 15.38 21.57
N THR A 415 -9.44 15.96 21.96
CA THR A 415 -10.33 15.38 22.98
C THR A 415 -10.96 14.09 22.49
N ASN A 416 -11.43 14.07 21.23
CA ASN A 416 -12.07 12.92 20.63
C ASN A 416 -11.08 11.77 20.41
N LEU A 417 -9.85 12.06 19.94
CA LEU A 417 -8.78 11.06 19.83
C LEU A 417 -8.42 10.45 21.17
N LYS A 418 -8.29 11.26 22.23
CA LYS A 418 -7.97 10.75 23.54
C LYS A 418 -9.05 9.82 24.09
N SER A 419 -10.32 10.16 23.87
CA SER A 419 -11.44 9.29 24.20
C SER A 419 -11.41 7.99 23.38
N PHE A 420 -11.13 8.06 22.09
CA PHE A 420 -11.10 6.92 21.20
C PHE A 420 -9.90 6.00 21.43
N SER A 421 -8.78 6.53 21.93
CA SER A 421 -7.56 5.77 22.25
C SER A 421 -7.85 4.57 23.17
N ASN A 422 -8.78 4.72 24.12
CA ASN A 422 -9.18 3.61 25.01
C ASN A 422 -9.80 2.43 24.25
N ASN A 423 -10.49 2.69 23.14
CA ASN A 423 -11.08 1.63 22.32
C ASN A 423 -10.00 0.90 21.53
N ILE A 424 -8.96 1.62 21.06
CA ILE A 424 -7.84 1.04 20.33
C ILE A 424 -6.92 0.23 21.23
N GLU A 425 -6.84 0.56 22.52
CA GLU A 425 -6.01 -0.16 23.48
C GLU A 425 -6.40 -1.64 23.59
N ALA A 426 -7.69 -1.96 23.56
CA ALA A 426 -8.16 -3.35 23.56
C ALA A 426 -7.68 -4.11 22.31
N CYS A 427 -7.68 -3.44 21.16
CA CYS A 427 -7.22 -4.00 19.89
C CYS A 427 -5.71 -4.22 19.88
N VAL A 428 -4.96 -3.26 20.39
CA VAL A 428 -3.49 -3.35 20.53
C VAL A 428 -3.11 -4.48 21.49
N LYS A 429 -3.85 -4.62 22.60
CA LYS A 429 -3.64 -5.74 23.52
C LYS A 429 -3.84 -7.08 22.83
N GLU A 430 -4.92 -7.26 22.08
CA GLU A 430 -5.16 -8.53 21.36
C GLU A 430 -4.09 -8.79 20.28
N ALA A 431 -3.64 -7.75 19.56
CA ALA A 431 -2.53 -7.87 18.62
C ALA A 431 -1.25 -8.34 19.33
N ASN A 432 -0.95 -7.80 20.51
CA ASN A 432 0.19 -8.22 21.32
C ASN A 432 0.03 -9.65 21.85
N ASP A 433 -1.18 -10.06 22.24
CA ASP A 433 -1.47 -11.43 22.67
C ASP A 433 -1.23 -12.45 21.53
N ILE A 434 -1.43 -12.07 20.25
CA ILE A 434 -1.07 -12.90 19.09
C ILE A 434 0.45 -13.05 19.00
N ILE A 435 1.19 -11.93 19.10
CA ILE A 435 2.66 -11.93 19.06
C ILE A 435 3.24 -12.82 20.16
N ASP A 436 2.75 -12.66 21.39
CA ASP A 436 3.22 -13.42 22.56
C ASP A 436 2.93 -14.93 22.41
N ARG A 437 1.77 -15.30 21.85
CA ARG A 437 1.44 -16.72 21.59
C ARG A 437 2.33 -17.36 20.52
N VAL A 438 2.62 -16.64 19.44
CA VAL A 438 3.48 -17.16 18.38
C VAL A 438 4.93 -17.19 18.84
N GLY A 439 5.40 -16.13 19.50
CA GLY A 439 6.76 -16.06 20.04
C GLY A 439 7.04 -17.02 21.20
N GLY A 440 6.03 -17.39 21.98
CA GLY A 440 6.17 -18.35 23.10
C GLY A 440 6.16 -19.82 22.70
N ASN A 441 5.79 -20.13 21.46
CA ASN A 441 5.78 -21.48 20.88
C ASN A 441 7.03 -21.80 20.05
N GLN A 442 8.10 -20.99 20.16
CA GLN A 442 9.36 -21.13 19.40
C GLN A 442 10.42 -21.93 20.16
#